data_121bb4938b47bb91aa790350840e51a5
#
_entry.id   121bb4938b47bb91aa790350840e51a5
#
_cell.length_a   1.000
_cell.length_b   1.000
_cell.length_c   1.000
_cell.angle_alpha   90.00
_cell.angle_beta   90.00
_cell.angle_gamma   90.00
#
_symmetry.space_group_name_H-M   'P 1'
#
loop_
_entity.id
_entity.type
_entity.pdbx_description
1 polymer ?
#
loop_
_entity_poly.entity_id
_entity_poly.type
_entity_poly.pdbx_seq_one_letter_code
_entity_poly.pdbx_strand_id
1 'polypeptide(L)'
;AAFVARLGELSKGKDTITGHWEMAGIRTVVPFPTFPDGFPPDVIEAFTAICGVEPLGNVAASGTEIIEALGSEHMLTGRPILYTSADSVFQVAAHEDIVELETLYAWCERARAMLVAPYEVNRVIARPFVGAPGSFARTPNRRDYALEPPDNLLDRLAEANIGVHAVGKICDIFNGRGVSTSVRVADNEEAMQRAFEILRSVDSGFVFVNLNDFDTKFGHRRDVRGYAAALERLDRHVPALEALLRPGDLAIFTADHGCDPTAPGTDHTREYAPFIELGSRRGVGGTFEGFDLVGRRALETLSLPAAVNG
;
A
#
# COMPACT_ATOMS: atom_id res chain seq x y z
N ALA A 1 24.16 -9.74 -16.76
CA ALA A 1 23.76 -8.62 -17.66
C ALA A 1 22.22 -8.48 -17.62
N ALA A 2 21.72 -7.26 -17.67
CA ALA A 2 20.30 -6.92 -17.51
C ALA A 2 19.72 -6.25 -18.76
N PHE A 3 18.39 -6.17 -18.84
CA PHE A 3 17.69 -5.19 -19.69
C PHE A 3 17.27 -4.04 -18.79
N VAL A 4 17.54 -2.81 -19.20
CA VAL A 4 17.28 -1.59 -18.41
C VAL A 4 16.43 -0.63 -19.23
N ALA A 5 15.37 -0.14 -18.62
CA ALA A 5 14.45 0.86 -19.19
C ALA A 5 13.87 1.74 -18.08
N ARG A 6 12.90 2.58 -18.40
CA ARG A 6 12.12 3.35 -17.43
C ARG A 6 10.64 3.32 -17.77
N LEU A 7 9.78 3.43 -16.76
CA LEU A 7 8.32 3.38 -16.86
C LEU A 7 7.73 4.75 -16.52
N GLY A 8 6.80 5.23 -17.34
CA GLY A 8 5.94 6.36 -17.04
C GLY A 8 4.64 5.87 -16.44
N GLU A 9 4.24 6.36 -15.27
CA GLU A 9 2.98 6.02 -14.62
C GLU A 9 1.79 6.63 -15.40
N LEU A 10 0.80 5.82 -15.72
CA LEU A 10 -0.43 6.23 -16.41
C LEU A 10 -1.57 6.56 -15.47
N SER A 11 -1.61 5.92 -14.31
CA SER A 11 -2.60 6.19 -13.26
C SER A 11 -2.49 7.62 -12.77
N LYS A 12 -3.59 8.20 -12.28
CA LYS A 12 -3.64 9.59 -11.82
C LYS A 12 -3.19 9.78 -10.37
N GLY A 13 -3.24 8.74 -9.56
CA GLY A 13 -2.64 8.72 -8.22
C GLY A 13 -1.10 8.68 -8.29
N LYS A 14 -0.46 8.87 -7.17
CA LYS A 14 0.98 8.72 -6.96
C LYS A 14 1.26 8.08 -5.60
N ASP A 15 0.38 7.21 -5.19
CA ASP A 15 0.43 6.49 -3.91
C ASP A 15 0.76 5.01 -4.13
N THR A 16 1.21 4.37 -3.06
CA THR A 16 1.63 2.97 -3.07
C THR A 16 0.56 2.02 -3.65
N ILE A 17 -0.72 2.24 -3.34
CA ILE A 17 -1.80 1.38 -3.85
C ILE A 17 -1.94 1.57 -5.36
N THR A 18 -2.04 2.81 -5.81
CA THR A 18 -2.17 3.15 -7.24
C THR A 18 -1.05 2.53 -8.08
N GLY A 19 0.20 2.67 -7.66
CA GLY A 19 1.34 2.16 -8.42
C GLY A 19 1.40 0.63 -8.46
N HIS A 20 1.19 -0.04 -7.32
CA HIS A 20 1.13 -1.51 -7.29
C HIS A 20 -0.05 -2.07 -8.08
N TRP A 21 -1.20 -1.40 -8.02
CA TRP A 21 -2.35 -1.77 -8.82
C TRP A 21 -2.06 -1.63 -10.32
N GLU A 22 -1.37 -0.56 -10.73
CA GLU A 22 -0.98 -0.39 -12.13
C GLU A 22 0.00 -1.49 -12.59
N MET A 23 0.96 -1.90 -11.76
CA MET A 23 1.80 -3.07 -12.04
C MET A 23 0.98 -4.35 -12.25
N ALA A 24 -0.13 -4.48 -11.52
CA ALA A 24 -1.04 -5.62 -11.63
C ALA A 24 -2.10 -5.48 -12.73
N GLY A 25 -2.05 -4.40 -13.54
CA GLY A 25 -2.95 -4.17 -14.68
C GLY A 25 -4.19 -3.33 -14.35
N ILE A 26 -4.30 -2.78 -13.13
CA ILE A 26 -5.42 -1.91 -12.74
C ILE A 26 -5.01 -0.45 -12.96
N ARG A 27 -5.67 0.26 -13.87
CA ARG A 27 -5.40 1.67 -14.10
C ARG A 27 -6.37 2.56 -13.31
N THR A 28 -5.84 3.33 -12.37
CA THR A 28 -6.60 4.31 -11.59
C THR A 28 -6.74 5.62 -12.39
N VAL A 29 -7.87 5.81 -13.08
CA VAL A 29 -8.12 6.98 -13.94
C VAL A 29 -8.55 8.22 -13.15
N VAL A 30 -9.11 8.04 -11.97
CA VAL A 30 -9.49 9.10 -11.02
C VAL A 30 -8.68 8.86 -9.74
N PRO A 31 -7.93 9.87 -9.26
CA PRO A 31 -7.19 9.72 -8.00
C PRO A 31 -8.15 9.45 -6.85
N PHE A 32 -7.71 8.70 -5.85
CA PHE A 32 -8.49 8.58 -4.62
C PHE A 32 -8.70 9.94 -3.96
N PRO A 33 -9.93 10.26 -3.53
CA PRO A 33 -10.23 11.57 -2.98
C PRO A 33 -9.52 11.79 -1.64
N THR A 34 -9.08 13.02 -1.40
CA THR A 34 -8.58 13.48 -0.10
C THR A 34 -9.51 14.57 0.44
N PHE A 35 -9.56 14.70 1.76
CA PHE A 35 -10.51 15.58 2.44
C PHE A 35 -9.79 16.53 3.42
N PRO A 36 -8.97 17.49 2.92
CA PRO A 36 -8.18 18.37 3.78
C PRO A 36 -9.02 19.22 4.74
N ASP A 37 -10.27 19.53 4.36
CA ASP A 37 -11.22 20.30 5.17
C ASP A 37 -12.22 19.42 5.94
N GLY A 38 -11.99 18.10 5.99
CA GLY A 38 -12.93 17.12 6.54
C GLY A 38 -13.92 16.60 5.49
N PHE A 39 -14.69 15.58 5.87
CA PHE A 39 -15.68 14.94 5.01
C PHE A 39 -16.92 15.82 4.86
N PRO A 40 -17.60 15.80 3.71
CA PRO A 40 -18.81 16.60 3.49
C PRO A 40 -19.99 16.13 4.35
N PRO A 41 -21.02 17.00 4.53
CA PRO A 41 -22.13 16.75 5.46
C PRO A 41 -22.90 15.44 5.21
N ASP A 42 -23.10 15.05 3.96
CA ASP A 42 -23.79 13.80 3.59
C ASP A 42 -23.03 12.54 4.04
N VAL A 43 -21.69 12.56 3.99
CA VAL A 43 -20.84 11.49 4.53
C VAL A 43 -20.95 11.43 6.06
N ILE A 44 -20.97 12.60 6.73
CA ILE A 44 -21.12 12.67 8.19
C ILE A 44 -22.51 12.18 8.63
N GLU A 45 -23.56 12.55 7.92
CA GLU A 45 -24.93 12.07 8.19
C GLU A 45 -25.01 10.56 8.03
N ALA A 46 -24.46 10.01 6.94
CA ALA A 46 -24.43 8.57 6.72
C ALA A 46 -23.63 7.82 7.80
N PHE A 47 -22.48 8.38 8.22
CA PHE A 47 -21.70 7.78 9.30
C PHE A 47 -22.38 7.90 10.67
N THR A 48 -23.06 9.02 10.93
CA THR A 48 -23.90 9.21 12.12
C THR A 48 -25.00 8.13 12.21
N ALA A 49 -25.64 7.81 11.08
CA ALA A 49 -26.63 6.72 11.03
C ALA A 49 -26.02 5.34 11.32
N ILE A 50 -24.73 5.13 11.01
CA ILE A 50 -23.98 3.89 11.33
C ILE A 50 -23.71 3.79 12.83
N CYS A 51 -23.23 4.88 13.46
CA CYS A 51 -22.82 4.90 14.86
C CYS A 51 -23.98 5.14 15.82
N GLY A 52 -25.10 5.72 15.34
CA GLY A 52 -26.22 6.16 16.17
C GLY A 52 -25.96 7.49 16.89
N VAL A 53 -24.81 8.12 16.67
CA VAL A 53 -24.38 9.38 17.30
C VAL A 53 -23.43 10.13 16.36
N GLU A 54 -23.53 11.46 16.35
CA GLU A 54 -22.65 12.30 15.54
C GLU A 54 -21.19 12.17 16.00
N PRO A 55 -20.21 11.95 15.07
CA PRO A 55 -18.81 11.86 15.45
C PRO A 55 -18.23 13.18 15.95
N LEU A 56 -17.13 13.11 16.70
CA LEU A 56 -16.29 14.24 17.05
C LEU A 56 -15.24 14.46 15.95
N GLY A 57 -14.76 15.67 15.78
CA GLY A 57 -13.63 16.02 14.92
C GLY A 57 -14.03 16.33 13.49
N ASN A 58 -13.92 15.38 12.58
CA ASN A 58 -14.08 15.58 11.12
C ASN A 58 -13.08 16.59 10.54
N VAL A 59 -11.81 16.41 10.82
CA VAL A 59 -10.72 17.29 10.38
C VAL A 59 -9.53 16.47 9.89
N ALA A 60 -8.66 17.09 9.09
CA ALA A 60 -7.36 16.52 8.77
C ALA A 60 -6.40 16.76 9.95
N ALA A 61 -5.89 15.68 10.56
CA ALA A 61 -5.08 15.77 11.76
C ALA A 61 -4.11 14.58 11.92
N SER A 62 -3.07 14.79 12.73
CA SER A 62 -2.29 13.70 13.30
C SER A 62 -3.16 12.91 14.28
N GLY A 63 -3.19 11.59 14.13
CA GLY A 63 -4.04 10.76 14.98
C GLY A 63 -3.61 10.74 16.45
N THR A 64 -2.36 11.06 16.82
CA THR A 64 -1.95 11.24 18.21
C THR A 64 -2.47 12.56 18.78
N GLU A 65 -2.37 13.63 18.00
CA GLU A 65 -2.82 14.96 18.41
C GLU A 65 -4.35 15.02 18.57
N ILE A 66 -5.10 14.45 17.63
CA ILE A 66 -6.56 14.51 17.70
C ILE A 66 -7.13 13.62 18.80
N ILE A 67 -6.50 12.48 19.09
CA ILE A 67 -6.88 11.63 20.23
C ILE A 67 -6.63 12.37 21.54
N GLU A 68 -5.51 13.08 21.67
CA GLU A 68 -5.23 13.87 22.87
C GLU A 68 -6.22 15.05 23.01
N ALA A 69 -6.58 15.70 21.90
CA ALA A 69 -7.50 16.85 21.92
C ALA A 69 -8.95 16.44 22.23
N LEU A 70 -9.44 15.33 21.69
CA LEU A 70 -10.85 14.93 21.74
C LEU A 70 -11.12 13.72 22.61
N GLY A 71 -10.10 13.03 23.11
CA GLY A 71 -10.23 11.79 23.87
C GLY A 71 -11.05 11.96 25.14
N SER A 72 -10.88 13.09 25.85
CA SER A 72 -11.68 13.39 27.05
C SER A 72 -13.17 13.55 26.74
N GLU A 73 -13.53 14.25 25.66
CA GLU A 73 -14.92 14.41 25.23
C GLU A 73 -15.49 13.06 24.74
N HIS A 74 -14.70 12.30 23.99
CA HIS A 74 -15.06 10.94 23.59
C HIS A 74 -15.41 10.07 24.80
N MET A 75 -14.56 10.05 25.85
CA MET A 75 -14.82 9.26 27.07
C MET A 75 -16.09 9.65 27.81
N LEU A 76 -16.45 10.93 27.77
CA LEU A 76 -17.68 11.43 28.41
C LEU A 76 -18.95 11.16 27.60
N THR A 77 -18.85 11.16 26.28
CA THR A 77 -20.03 11.15 25.39
C THR A 77 -20.23 9.83 24.65
N GLY A 78 -19.20 9.00 24.53
CA GLY A 78 -19.19 7.81 23.67
C GLY A 78 -19.14 8.09 22.17
N ARG A 79 -19.08 9.36 21.74
CA ARG A 79 -19.03 9.77 20.33
C ARG A 79 -17.69 9.37 19.71
N PRO A 80 -17.63 8.61 18.58
CA PRO A 80 -16.37 8.27 17.95
C PRO A 80 -15.63 9.51 17.43
N ILE A 81 -14.28 9.45 17.42
CA ILE A 81 -13.47 10.53 16.86
C ILE A 81 -13.22 10.19 15.39
N LEU A 82 -13.79 10.99 14.48
CA LEU A 82 -13.58 10.88 13.04
C LEU A 82 -12.53 11.90 12.60
N TYR A 83 -11.55 11.45 11.81
CA TYR A 83 -10.54 12.31 11.23
C TYR A 83 -9.95 11.71 9.94
N THR A 84 -9.23 12.52 9.19
CA THR A 84 -8.47 12.12 8.02
C THR A 84 -7.01 12.57 8.13
N SER A 85 -6.23 12.41 7.08
CA SER A 85 -4.86 12.92 6.95
C SER A 85 -4.62 13.42 5.53
N ALA A 86 -3.37 13.67 5.14
CA ALA A 86 -3.02 13.99 3.76
C ALA A 86 -3.33 12.83 2.78
N ASP A 87 -3.37 11.59 3.29
CA ASP A 87 -3.74 10.42 2.52
C ASP A 87 -5.25 10.32 2.32
N SER A 88 -5.66 9.48 1.36
CA SER A 88 -7.07 9.14 1.12
C SER A 88 -7.57 8.11 2.15
N VAL A 89 -7.87 8.56 3.37
CA VAL A 89 -8.25 7.68 4.48
C VAL A 89 -9.41 8.25 5.30
N PHE A 90 -10.26 7.35 5.79
CA PHE A 90 -11.33 7.63 6.76
C PHE A 90 -10.97 6.92 8.09
N GLN A 91 -10.64 7.67 9.13
CA GLN A 91 -10.11 7.11 10.36
C GLN A 91 -11.08 7.34 11.51
N VAL A 92 -11.38 6.28 12.24
CA VAL A 92 -12.29 6.29 13.40
C VAL A 92 -11.51 5.87 14.64
N ALA A 93 -11.33 6.77 15.60
CA ALA A 93 -10.71 6.44 16.87
C ALA A 93 -11.75 6.31 17.98
N ALA A 94 -11.55 5.33 18.86
CA ALA A 94 -12.36 5.10 20.05
C ALA A 94 -11.54 4.50 21.18
N HIS A 95 -11.86 4.87 22.41
CA HIS A 95 -11.23 4.30 23.62
C HIS A 95 -11.79 2.92 23.91
N GLU A 96 -10.94 1.92 24.17
CA GLU A 96 -11.35 0.52 24.32
C GLU A 96 -12.28 0.26 25.52
N ASP A 97 -12.20 1.08 26.58
CA ASP A 97 -13.10 0.99 27.73
C ASP A 97 -14.47 1.65 27.51
N ILE A 98 -14.64 2.44 26.43
CA ILE A 98 -15.85 3.21 26.12
C ILE A 98 -16.63 2.56 24.97
N VAL A 99 -15.91 2.12 23.94
CA VAL A 99 -16.47 1.45 22.77
C VAL A 99 -15.76 0.13 22.58
N GLU A 100 -16.50 -0.97 22.67
CA GLU A 100 -15.95 -2.31 22.44
C GLU A 100 -15.32 -2.41 21.05
N LEU A 101 -14.21 -3.14 20.95
CA LEU A 101 -13.47 -3.30 19.68
C LEU A 101 -14.36 -3.80 18.54
N GLU A 102 -15.21 -4.77 18.80
CA GLU A 102 -16.12 -5.32 17.78
C GLU A 102 -17.12 -4.26 17.29
N THR A 103 -17.57 -3.35 18.15
CA THR A 103 -18.43 -2.22 17.76
C THR A 103 -17.66 -1.25 16.86
N LEU A 104 -16.44 -0.86 17.24
CA LEU A 104 -15.58 -0.01 16.42
C LEU A 104 -15.30 -0.65 15.05
N TYR A 105 -15.03 -1.95 15.02
CA TYR A 105 -14.78 -2.68 13.78
C TYR A 105 -16.03 -2.73 12.89
N ALA A 106 -17.21 -3.00 13.47
CA ALA A 106 -18.47 -2.98 12.72
C ALA A 106 -18.79 -1.60 12.14
N TRP A 107 -18.50 -0.51 12.86
CA TRP A 107 -18.63 0.85 12.33
C TRP A 107 -17.71 1.08 11.12
N CYS A 108 -16.45 0.66 11.22
CA CYS A 108 -15.47 0.84 10.14
C CYS A 108 -15.81 -0.02 8.92
N GLU A 109 -16.28 -1.24 9.10
CA GLU A 109 -16.71 -2.12 8.01
C GLU A 109 -17.90 -1.52 7.26
N ARG A 110 -18.93 -1.04 7.99
CA ARG A 110 -20.07 -0.35 7.39
C ARG A 110 -19.69 0.97 6.74
N ALA A 111 -18.74 1.72 7.34
CA ALA A 111 -18.17 2.91 6.73
C ALA A 111 -17.45 2.59 5.42
N ARG A 112 -16.70 1.47 5.34
CA ARG A 112 -16.09 1.04 4.07
C ARG A 112 -17.15 0.80 2.99
N ALA A 113 -18.25 0.17 3.34
CA ALA A 113 -19.33 -0.13 2.40
C ALA A 113 -20.09 1.12 1.92
N MET A 114 -20.22 2.17 2.76
CA MET A 114 -20.89 3.41 2.37
C MET A 114 -20.02 4.36 1.54
N LEU A 115 -18.69 4.27 1.68
CA LEU A 115 -17.74 5.18 1.02
C LEU A 115 -17.47 4.70 -0.42
N VAL A 116 -18.43 4.95 -1.30
CA VAL A 116 -18.35 4.74 -2.75
C VAL A 116 -18.06 6.06 -3.47
N ALA A 117 -17.75 6.01 -4.77
CA ALA A 117 -17.52 7.22 -5.55
C ALA A 117 -18.68 8.24 -5.40
N PRO A 118 -18.41 9.54 -5.23
CA PRO A 118 -17.09 10.21 -5.32
C PRO A 118 -16.27 10.20 -4.01
N TYR A 119 -16.72 9.55 -2.95
CA TYR A 119 -16.11 9.54 -1.61
C TYR A 119 -15.31 8.27 -1.32
N GLU A 120 -14.96 7.52 -2.35
CA GLU A 120 -14.27 6.23 -2.25
C GLU A 120 -12.82 6.40 -1.81
N VAL A 121 -12.61 6.51 -0.50
CA VAL A 121 -11.25 6.57 0.07
C VAL A 121 -10.53 5.22 -0.04
N ASN A 122 -9.22 5.28 -0.05
CA ASN A 122 -8.33 4.12 -0.14
C ASN A 122 -8.52 3.12 1.01
N ARG A 123 -8.64 3.64 2.24
CA ARG A 123 -8.80 2.84 3.46
C ARG A 123 -9.73 3.50 4.46
N VAL A 124 -10.52 2.67 5.13
CA VAL A 124 -11.14 3.00 6.41
C VAL A 124 -10.29 2.35 7.51
N ILE A 125 -10.00 3.07 8.58
CA ILE A 125 -9.07 2.61 9.61
C ILE A 125 -9.72 2.72 10.99
N ALA A 126 -9.85 1.59 11.68
CA ALA A 126 -10.14 1.55 13.11
C ALA A 126 -8.88 1.87 13.90
N ARG A 127 -8.96 2.87 14.78
CA ARG A 127 -7.86 3.38 15.61
C ARG A 127 -8.19 3.30 17.09
N PRO A 128 -8.23 2.11 17.68
CA PRO A 128 -8.46 1.99 19.12
C PRO A 128 -7.30 2.61 19.91
N PHE A 129 -7.65 3.16 21.08
CA PHE A 129 -6.71 3.74 22.01
C PHE A 129 -7.12 3.48 23.47
N VAL A 130 -6.20 3.68 24.40
CA VAL A 130 -6.39 3.52 25.84
C VAL A 130 -5.73 4.68 26.58
N GLY A 131 -5.90 4.74 27.90
CA GLY A 131 -5.22 5.71 28.78
C GLY A 131 -6.16 6.76 29.34
N ALA A 132 -5.61 7.90 29.74
CA ALA A 132 -6.35 8.98 30.36
C ALA A 132 -5.89 10.33 29.73
N PRO A 133 -6.63 11.43 29.97
CA PRO A 133 -6.23 12.75 29.50
C PRO A 133 -4.78 13.08 29.85
N GLY A 134 -3.99 13.47 28.85
CA GLY A 134 -2.55 13.72 28.95
C GLY A 134 -1.66 12.49 28.77
N SER A 135 -2.24 11.30 28.60
CA SER A 135 -1.50 10.04 28.44
C SER A 135 -2.19 9.00 27.54
N PHE A 136 -2.99 9.46 26.60
CA PHE A 136 -3.62 8.54 25.64
C PHE A 136 -2.58 7.86 24.75
N ALA A 137 -2.77 6.56 24.53
CA ALA A 137 -1.91 5.74 23.67
C ALA A 137 -2.71 4.86 22.72
N ARG A 138 -2.29 4.80 21.46
CA ARG A 138 -2.86 3.86 20.47
C ARG A 138 -2.50 2.44 20.85
N THR A 139 -3.42 1.52 20.62
CA THR A 139 -3.21 0.09 20.86
C THR A 139 -2.78 -0.63 19.56
N PRO A 140 -2.25 -1.85 19.66
CA PRO A 140 -1.97 -2.68 18.50
C PRO A 140 -3.23 -3.22 17.80
N ASN A 141 -4.43 -3.03 18.38
CA ASN A 141 -5.72 -3.49 17.86
C ASN A 141 -6.23 -2.66 16.67
N ARG A 142 -5.35 -1.93 15.98
CA ARG A 142 -5.66 -1.27 14.72
C ARG A 142 -6.12 -2.28 13.68
N ARG A 143 -7.19 -1.93 12.93
CA ARG A 143 -7.64 -2.69 11.77
C ARG A 143 -7.88 -1.76 10.59
N ASP A 144 -7.34 -2.12 9.44
CA ASP A 144 -7.53 -1.40 8.18
C ASP A 144 -8.52 -2.15 7.29
N TYR A 145 -9.46 -1.43 6.70
CA TYR A 145 -10.44 -1.90 5.73
C TYR A 145 -10.08 -1.22 4.40
N ALA A 146 -9.23 -1.88 3.64
CA ALA A 146 -8.79 -1.38 2.34
C ALA A 146 -9.91 -1.49 1.30
N LEU A 147 -9.81 -0.66 0.26
CA LEU A 147 -10.63 -0.82 -0.92
C LEU A 147 -10.27 -2.14 -1.61
N GLU A 148 -11.30 -2.88 -2.01
CA GLU A 148 -11.10 -4.15 -2.74
C GLU A 148 -10.54 -3.84 -4.13
N PRO A 149 -9.40 -4.41 -4.52
CA PRO A 149 -8.87 -4.20 -5.85
C PRO A 149 -9.79 -4.83 -6.91
N PRO A 150 -9.98 -4.20 -8.08
CA PRO A 150 -10.59 -4.85 -9.25
C PRO A 150 -9.81 -6.11 -9.68
N ASP A 151 -10.37 -6.87 -10.62
CA ASP A 151 -9.69 -8.02 -11.21
C ASP A 151 -8.31 -7.66 -11.75
N ASN A 152 -7.31 -8.46 -11.40
CA ASN A 152 -5.91 -8.08 -11.57
C ASN A 152 -4.98 -9.29 -11.82
N LEU A 153 -3.69 -9.03 -11.97
CA LEU A 153 -2.66 -10.06 -12.19
C LEU A 153 -2.71 -11.19 -11.15
N LEU A 154 -2.89 -10.85 -9.85
CA LEU A 154 -2.82 -11.85 -8.77
C LEU A 154 -3.99 -12.85 -8.86
N ASP A 155 -5.18 -12.37 -9.27
CA ASP A 155 -6.33 -13.26 -9.50
C ASP A 155 -6.05 -14.26 -10.63
N ARG A 156 -5.48 -13.76 -11.72
CA ARG A 156 -5.15 -14.61 -12.89
C ARG A 156 -4.10 -15.65 -12.56
N LEU A 157 -3.12 -15.29 -11.73
CA LEU A 157 -2.12 -16.25 -11.25
C LEU A 157 -2.77 -17.31 -10.36
N ALA A 158 -3.66 -16.90 -9.45
CA ALA A 158 -4.39 -17.81 -8.57
C ALA A 158 -5.31 -18.76 -9.38
N GLU A 159 -6.05 -18.25 -10.37
CA GLU A 159 -6.88 -19.05 -11.27
C GLU A 159 -6.07 -20.08 -12.08
N ALA A 160 -4.84 -19.71 -12.44
CA ALA A 160 -3.90 -20.61 -13.11
C ALA A 160 -3.18 -21.58 -12.13
N ASN A 161 -3.53 -21.59 -10.84
CA ASN A 161 -2.88 -22.34 -9.78
C ASN A 161 -1.37 -22.02 -9.64
N ILE A 162 -0.98 -20.78 -9.93
CA ILE A 162 0.38 -20.26 -9.72
C ILE A 162 0.42 -19.58 -8.36
N GLY A 163 1.31 -20.04 -7.47
CA GLY A 163 1.47 -19.48 -6.14
C GLY A 163 1.94 -18.02 -6.18
N VAL A 164 1.26 -17.13 -5.44
CA VAL A 164 1.64 -15.73 -5.24
C VAL A 164 2.17 -15.58 -3.82
N HIS A 165 3.44 -15.25 -3.69
CA HIS A 165 4.15 -15.11 -2.43
C HIS A 165 4.44 -13.64 -2.15
N ALA A 166 3.69 -13.05 -1.23
CA ALA A 166 3.75 -11.64 -0.88
C ALA A 166 4.76 -11.39 0.26
N VAL A 167 5.67 -10.45 0.08
CA VAL A 167 6.63 -10.02 1.10
C VAL A 167 6.46 -8.52 1.36
N GLY A 168 6.37 -8.14 2.63
CA GLY A 168 6.12 -6.76 3.04
C GLY A 168 4.65 -6.38 2.98
N LYS A 169 4.33 -5.22 2.40
CA LYS A 169 2.96 -4.67 2.35
C LYS A 169 2.06 -5.24 1.24
N ILE A 170 2.56 -6.11 0.38
CA ILE A 170 1.83 -6.57 -0.81
C ILE A 170 0.45 -7.14 -0.46
N CYS A 171 0.37 -7.98 0.56
CA CYS A 171 -0.91 -8.54 0.99
C CYS A 171 -1.92 -7.46 1.42
N ASP A 172 -1.45 -6.44 2.15
CA ASP A 172 -2.29 -5.32 2.58
C ASP A 172 -2.73 -4.43 1.39
N ILE A 173 -1.86 -4.24 0.38
CA ILE A 173 -2.13 -3.44 -0.83
C ILE A 173 -3.22 -4.08 -1.69
N PHE A 174 -3.23 -5.41 -1.78
CA PHE A 174 -4.22 -6.18 -2.55
C PHE A 174 -5.35 -6.75 -1.68
N ASN A 175 -5.46 -6.34 -0.42
CA ASN A 175 -6.46 -6.83 0.54
C ASN A 175 -6.49 -8.37 0.65
N GLY A 176 -5.32 -9.01 0.49
CA GLY A 176 -5.16 -10.47 0.47
C GLY A 176 -5.62 -11.17 -0.79
N ARG A 177 -6.23 -10.46 -1.74
CA ARG A 177 -6.81 -11.03 -2.96
C ARG A 177 -5.72 -11.65 -3.85
N GLY A 178 -5.91 -12.89 -4.27
CA GLY A 178 -4.98 -13.63 -5.12
C GLY A 178 -3.66 -14.04 -4.44
N VAL A 179 -3.44 -13.70 -3.15
CA VAL A 179 -2.22 -14.01 -2.41
C VAL A 179 -2.27 -15.41 -1.80
N SER A 180 -1.29 -16.25 -2.12
CA SER A 180 -1.17 -17.62 -1.58
C SER A 180 -0.48 -17.65 -0.22
N THR A 181 0.59 -16.87 -0.06
CA THR A 181 1.31 -16.74 1.22
C THR A 181 1.75 -15.30 1.43
N SER A 182 1.82 -14.86 2.68
CA SER A 182 2.24 -13.51 3.03
C SER A 182 3.18 -13.50 4.22
N VAL A 183 4.25 -12.69 4.12
CA VAL A 183 5.22 -12.47 5.21
C VAL A 183 5.38 -10.98 5.45
N ARG A 184 5.08 -10.53 6.66
CA ARG A 184 5.39 -9.18 7.13
C ARG A 184 6.86 -9.09 7.52
N VAL A 185 7.47 -7.95 7.26
CA VAL A 185 8.89 -7.69 7.50
C VAL A 185 9.08 -6.34 8.17
N ALA A 186 10.15 -6.20 8.93
CA ALA A 186 10.47 -4.97 9.65
C ALA A 186 11.20 -3.94 8.78
N ASP A 187 11.96 -4.40 7.79
CA ASP A 187 12.79 -3.57 6.91
C ASP A 187 13.13 -4.26 5.59
N ASN A 188 13.84 -3.52 4.72
CA ASN A 188 14.26 -4.01 3.41
C ASN A 188 15.23 -5.20 3.50
N GLU A 189 16.07 -5.26 4.52
CA GLU A 189 17.03 -6.36 4.68
C GLU A 189 16.30 -7.67 4.97
N GLU A 190 15.36 -7.66 5.93
CA GLU A 190 14.51 -8.81 6.19
C GLU A 190 13.66 -9.18 4.97
N ALA A 191 13.15 -8.18 4.23
CA ALA A 191 12.37 -8.44 3.00
C ALA A 191 13.19 -9.25 1.98
N MET A 192 14.44 -8.87 1.72
CA MET A 192 15.32 -9.60 0.81
C MET A 192 15.64 -11.00 1.32
N GLN A 193 15.89 -11.17 2.62
CA GLN A 193 16.14 -12.47 3.22
C GLN A 193 14.93 -13.41 3.03
N ARG A 194 13.72 -12.92 3.32
CA ARG A 194 12.47 -13.68 3.13
C ARG A 194 12.22 -14.03 1.66
N ALA A 195 12.48 -13.09 0.75
CA ALA A 195 12.39 -13.34 -0.68
C ALA A 195 13.34 -14.48 -1.11
N PHE A 196 14.59 -14.49 -0.62
CA PHE A 196 15.54 -15.55 -0.91
C PHE A 196 15.14 -16.91 -0.31
N GLU A 197 14.55 -16.95 0.88
CA GLU A 197 14.00 -18.18 1.49
C GLU A 197 12.88 -18.74 0.62
N ILE A 198 11.94 -17.90 0.16
CA ILE A 198 10.85 -18.31 -0.72
C ILE A 198 11.41 -18.83 -2.04
N LEU A 199 12.31 -18.10 -2.71
CA LEU A 199 12.92 -18.50 -3.98
C LEU A 199 13.64 -19.86 -3.91
N ARG A 200 14.19 -20.24 -2.75
CA ARG A 200 14.81 -21.56 -2.54
C ARG A 200 13.79 -22.66 -2.29
N SER A 201 12.61 -22.33 -1.81
CA SER A 201 11.58 -23.28 -1.39
C SER A 201 10.53 -23.60 -2.44
N VAL A 202 10.36 -22.73 -3.45
CA VAL A 202 9.35 -22.89 -4.49
C VAL A 202 9.95 -23.33 -5.82
N ASP A 203 9.28 -24.24 -6.51
CA ASP A 203 9.69 -24.67 -7.85
C ASP A 203 9.20 -23.71 -8.94
N SER A 204 8.04 -23.11 -8.73
CA SER A 204 7.42 -22.11 -9.63
C SER A 204 6.48 -21.22 -8.83
N GLY A 205 6.34 -19.96 -9.24
CA GLY A 205 5.47 -19.00 -8.57
C GLY A 205 5.81 -17.56 -8.92
N PHE A 206 5.08 -16.66 -8.31
CA PHE A 206 5.28 -15.21 -8.41
C PHE A 206 5.62 -14.67 -7.02
N VAL A 207 6.84 -14.18 -6.83
CA VAL A 207 7.30 -13.57 -5.58
C VAL A 207 7.23 -12.06 -5.73
N PHE A 208 6.33 -11.41 -4.98
CA PHE A 208 6.14 -9.97 -5.02
C PHE A 208 6.64 -9.35 -3.73
N VAL A 209 7.63 -8.47 -3.83
CA VAL A 209 8.35 -7.90 -2.68
C VAL A 209 8.20 -6.40 -2.66
N ASN A 210 7.73 -5.85 -1.54
CA ASN A 210 7.72 -4.41 -1.28
C ASN A 210 8.87 -4.02 -0.34
N LEU A 211 9.81 -3.21 -0.84
CA LEU A 211 10.95 -2.66 -0.09
C LEU A 211 10.61 -1.27 0.44
N ASN A 212 9.87 -1.22 1.53
CA ASN A 212 9.20 -0.01 2.01
C ASN A 212 10.12 1.04 2.67
N ASP A 213 11.37 0.71 3.01
CA ASP A 213 12.28 1.65 3.69
C ASP A 213 12.65 2.85 2.81
N PHE A 214 12.72 2.67 1.49
CA PHE A 214 13.01 3.75 0.55
C PHE A 214 12.00 4.89 0.71
N ASP A 215 10.74 4.55 0.87
CA ASP A 215 9.66 5.49 1.10
C ASP A 215 9.65 6.00 2.54
N THR A 216 9.40 5.12 3.51
CA THR A 216 9.06 5.51 4.89
C THR A 216 10.24 5.99 5.73
N LYS A 217 11.43 5.41 5.55
CA LYS A 217 12.62 5.76 6.33
C LYS A 217 13.41 6.89 5.69
N PHE A 218 13.42 7.00 4.36
CA PHE A 218 14.33 7.90 3.65
C PHE A 218 13.60 8.94 2.78
N GLY A 219 12.64 8.56 1.94
CA GLY A 219 11.93 9.42 1.01
C GLY A 219 11.15 10.53 1.72
N HIS A 220 10.15 10.17 2.48
CA HIS A 220 9.33 11.09 3.29
C HIS A 220 10.15 11.87 4.35
N ARG A 221 11.33 11.40 4.71
CA ARG A 221 12.24 12.06 5.65
C ARG A 221 13.25 12.97 4.95
N ARG A 222 13.27 12.97 3.61
CA ARG A 222 14.25 13.70 2.80
C ARG A 222 15.69 13.36 3.15
N ASP A 223 15.93 12.11 3.54
CA ASP A 223 17.25 11.59 3.85
C ASP A 223 17.94 11.05 2.60
N VAL A 224 18.52 11.95 1.82
CA VAL A 224 19.22 11.64 0.56
C VAL A 224 20.36 10.64 0.79
N ARG A 225 21.10 10.77 1.88
CA ARG A 225 22.23 9.89 2.19
C ARG A 225 21.76 8.49 2.59
N GLY A 226 20.72 8.42 3.42
CA GLY A 226 20.12 7.16 3.81
C GLY A 226 19.50 6.44 2.62
N TYR A 227 18.85 7.19 1.70
CA TYR A 227 18.30 6.65 0.45
C TYR A 227 19.39 6.03 -0.44
N ALA A 228 20.47 6.78 -0.69
CA ALA A 228 21.63 6.29 -1.47
C ALA A 228 22.26 5.04 -0.81
N ALA A 229 22.48 5.07 0.51
CA ALA A 229 23.02 3.92 1.23
C ALA A 229 22.09 2.70 1.20
N ALA A 230 20.75 2.90 1.14
CA ALA A 230 19.78 1.82 0.98
C ALA A 230 19.85 1.21 -0.42
N LEU A 231 20.03 2.00 -1.48
CA LEU A 231 20.28 1.51 -2.83
C LEU A 231 21.56 0.68 -2.91
N GLU A 232 22.66 1.16 -2.32
CA GLU A 232 23.92 0.41 -2.25
C GLU A 232 23.78 -0.91 -1.46
N ARG A 233 22.94 -0.94 -0.42
CA ARG A 233 22.63 -2.19 0.29
C ARG A 233 21.84 -3.16 -0.58
N LEU A 234 20.82 -2.67 -1.29
CA LEU A 234 20.03 -3.49 -2.22
C LEU A 234 20.92 -4.06 -3.34
N ASP A 235 21.81 -3.25 -3.91
CA ASP A 235 22.74 -3.67 -4.97
C ASP A 235 23.62 -4.86 -4.53
N ARG A 236 24.03 -4.91 -3.27
CA ARG A 236 24.80 -6.04 -2.71
C ARG A 236 24.04 -7.36 -2.70
N HIS A 237 22.71 -7.34 -2.74
CA HIS A 237 21.89 -8.56 -2.83
C HIS A 237 21.74 -9.08 -4.26
N VAL A 238 22.02 -8.26 -5.30
CA VAL A 238 21.83 -8.62 -6.71
C VAL A 238 22.63 -9.87 -7.12
N PRO A 239 23.91 -10.02 -6.75
CA PRO A 239 24.65 -11.25 -7.10
C PRO A 239 24.04 -12.52 -6.49
N ALA A 240 23.54 -12.43 -5.26
CA ALA A 240 22.89 -13.57 -4.61
C ALA A 240 21.53 -13.91 -5.28
N LEU A 241 20.78 -12.89 -5.70
CA LEU A 241 19.56 -13.09 -6.47
C LEU A 241 19.87 -13.72 -7.83
N GLU A 242 20.83 -13.20 -8.58
CA GLU A 242 21.24 -13.78 -9.88
C GLU A 242 21.66 -15.25 -9.76
N ALA A 243 22.31 -15.62 -8.66
CA ALA A 243 22.71 -17.00 -8.41
C ALA A 243 21.53 -17.96 -8.09
N LEU A 244 20.39 -17.42 -7.66
CA LEU A 244 19.17 -18.18 -7.39
C LEU A 244 18.27 -18.34 -8.63
N LEU A 245 18.39 -17.44 -9.62
CA LEU A 245 17.58 -17.49 -10.83
C LEU A 245 17.99 -18.69 -11.69
N ARG A 246 17.00 -19.49 -12.08
CA ARG A 246 17.13 -20.63 -13.00
C ARG A 246 16.92 -20.18 -14.44
N PRO A 247 17.33 -20.98 -15.44
CA PRO A 247 16.98 -20.70 -16.83
C PRO A 247 15.46 -20.59 -17.01
N GLY A 248 15.01 -19.44 -17.50
CA GLY A 248 13.58 -19.13 -17.66
C GLY A 248 13.01 -18.26 -16.55
N ASP A 249 13.68 -18.14 -15.42
CA ASP A 249 13.24 -17.22 -14.36
C ASP A 249 13.47 -15.75 -14.75
N LEU A 250 12.66 -14.87 -14.16
CA LEU A 250 12.68 -13.43 -14.34
C LEU A 250 12.66 -12.73 -12.99
N ALA A 251 13.57 -11.80 -12.76
CA ALA A 251 13.44 -10.83 -11.68
C ALA A 251 13.37 -9.40 -12.23
N ILE A 252 12.49 -8.58 -11.67
CA ILE A 252 12.29 -7.18 -12.04
C ILE A 252 12.47 -6.31 -10.81
N PHE A 253 13.32 -5.29 -10.91
CA PHE A 253 13.38 -4.18 -9.98
C PHE A 253 12.68 -2.97 -10.60
N THR A 254 11.74 -2.41 -9.86
CA THR A 254 10.98 -1.22 -10.27
C THR A 254 10.58 -0.40 -9.04
N ALA A 255 9.80 0.66 -9.25
CA ALA A 255 9.19 1.44 -8.18
C ALA A 255 7.69 1.60 -8.45
N ASP A 256 6.91 1.70 -7.39
CA ASP A 256 5.46 1.89 -7.41
C ASP A 256 5.07 3.37 -7.62
N HIS A 257 5.95 4.30 -7.27
CA HIS A 257 5.81 5.74 -7.51
C HIS A 257 7.18 6.42 -7.44
N GLY A 258 7.24 7.70 -7.77
CA GLY A 258 8.40 8.54 -7.50
C GLY A 258 8.50 8.89 -6.01
N CYS A 259 9.70 8.94 -5.51
CA CYS A 259 10.01 9.38 -4.14
C CYS A 259 11.39 10.04 -4.12
N ASP A 260 11.50 11.28 -4.64
CA ASP A 260 12.76 12.01 -4.69
C ASP A 260 13.03 12.74 -3.36
N PRO A 261 13.99 12.28 -2.55
CA PRO A 261 14.30 12.92 -1.27
C PRO A 261 14.95 14.31 -1.43
N THR A 262 15.29 14.74 -2.64
CA THR A 262 15.80 16.08 -2.94
C THR A 262 14.69 17.08 -3.30
N ALA A 263 13.51 16.59 -3.68
CA ALA A 263 12.36 17.40 -4.02
C ALA A 263 11.84 18.19 -2.80
N PRO A 264 11.24 19.38 -3.00
CA PRO A 264 10.59 20.11 -1.90
C PRO A 264 9.36 19.35 -1.40
N GLY A 265 9.11 19.44 -0.08
CA GLY A 265 8.01 18.74 0.57
C GLY A 265 8.35 17.31 1.01
N THR A 266 7.34 16.58 1.45
CA THR A 266 7.46 15.20 1.95
C THR A 266 6.47 14.27 1.28
N ASP A 267 5.86 14.70 0.18
CA ASP A 267 4.91 13.91 -0.60
C ASP A 267 5.63 13.09 -1.68
N HIS A 268 4.96 12.08 -2.21
CA HIS A 268 5.45 11.32 -3.37
C HIS A 268 5.59 12.22 -4.60
N THR A 269 6.52 11.86 -5.46
CA THR A 269 6.83 12.58 -6.68
C THR A 269 6.44 11.74 -7.92
N ARG A 270 6.63 12.26 -9.14
CA ARG A 270 6.24 11.56 -10.38
C ARG A 270 7.38 11.39 -11.37
N GLU A 271 8.53 11.01 -10.89
CA GLU A 271 9.63 10.59 -11.73
C GLU A 271 9.30 9.28 -12.45
N TYR A 272 10.01 9.02 -13.53
CA TYR A 272 9.97 7.70 -14.16
C TYR A 272 10.49 6.64 -13.20
N ALA A 273 9.73 5.56 -13.04
CA ALA A 273 10.19 4.40 -12.30
C ALA A 273 11.28 3.65 -13.08
N PRO A 274 12.33 3.13 -12.43
CA PRO A 274 13.29 2.25 -13.07
C PRO A 274 12.61 0.94 -13.49
N PHE A 275 13.07 0.32 -14.57
CA PHE A 275 12.71 -1.03 -14.97
C PHE A 275 13.98 -1.79 -15.27
N ILE A 276 14.40 -2.64 -14.35
CA ILE A 276 15.61 -3.46 -14.46
C ILE A 276 15.20 -4.93 -14.45
N GLU A 277 15.37 -5.58 -15.59
CA GLU A 277 15.01 -6.98 -15.79
C GLU A 277 16.26 -7.85 -15.78
N LEU A 278 16.34 -8.79 -14.86
CA LEU A 278 17.30 -9.88 -14.82
C LEU A 278 16.60 -11.15 -15.33
N GLY A 279 17.01 -11.65 -16.49
CA GLY A 279 16.35 -12.77 -17.15
C GLY A 279 16.98 -13.07 -18.50
N SER A 280 16.16 -13.31 -19.51
CA SER A 280 16.61 -13.61 -20.88
C SER A 280 16.94 -12.36 -21.71
N ARG A 281 16.33 -11.23 -21.43
CA ARG A 281 16.53 -9.97 -22.19
C ARG A 281 17.80 -9.26 -21.77
N ARG A 282 18.40 -8.54 -22.74
CA ARG A 282 19.61 -7.74 -22.54
C ARG A 282 19.49 -6.41 -23.28
N GLY A 283 20.20 -5.39 -22.77
CA GLY A 283 20.35 -4.11 -23.46
C GLY A 283 19.64 -2.97 -22.75
N VAL A 284 19.51 -1.86 -23.46
CA VAL A 284 18.86 -0.65 -22.95
C VAL A 284 17.62 -0.38 -23.79
N GLY A 285 16.48 -0.30 -23.12
CA GLY A 285 15.20 0.16 -23.68
C GLY A 285 15.05 1.67 -23.55
N GLY A 286 13.95 2.18 -24.07
CA GLY A 286 13.54 3.57 -23.90
C GLY A 286 12.65 3.78 -22.68
N THR A 287 11.69 4.68 -22.86
CA THR A 287 10.59 4.88 -21.94
C THR A 287 9.41 4.03 -22.41
N PHE A 288 8.81 3.30 -21.47
CA PHE A 288 7.56 2.62 -21.68
C PHE A 288 6.46 3.33 -20.86
N GLU A 289 5.30 3.47 -21.46
CA GLU A 289 4.13 4.00 -20.79
C GLU A 289 3.38 2.89 -20.05
N GLY A 290 3.10 3.12 -18.76
CA GLY A 290 2.40 2.19 -17.87
C GLY A 290 3.31 1.27 -17.09
N PHE A 291 2.99 1.12 -15.80
CA PHE A 291 3.63 0.14 -14.92
C PHE A 291 3.12 -1.29 -15.17
N ASP A 292 2.03 -1.46 -15.93
CA ASP A 292 1.47 -2.75 -16.35
C ASP A 292 2.46 -3.61 -17.15
N LEU A 293 3.54 -3.03 -17.67
CA LEU A 293 4.64 -3.79 -18.25
C LEU A 293 5.19 -4.85 -17.28
N VAL A 294 5.21 -4.56 -15.98
CA VAL A 294 5.66 -5.51 -14.94
C VAL A 294 4.77 -6.76 -14.95
N GLY A 295 3.45 -6.58 -14.88
CA GLY A 295 2.48 -7.68 -14.91
C GLY A 295 2.50 -8.45 -16.24
N ARG A 296 2.59 -7.74 -17.36
CA ARG A 296 2.70 -8.39 -18.69
C ARG A 296 3.95 -9.26 -18.79
N ARG A 297 5.09 -8.79 -18.31
CA ARG A 297 6.33 -9.58 -18.30
C ARG A 297 6.23 -10.81 -17.38
N ALA A 298 5.55 -10.67 -16.23
CA ALA A 298 5.29 -11.81 -15.35
C ALA A 298 4.43 -12.88 -16.05
N LEU A 299 3.33 -12.47 -16.69
CA LEU A 299 2.45 -13.37 -17.43
C LEU A 299 3.16 -14.07 -18.58
N GLU A 300 3.96 -13.34 -19.39
CA GLU A 300 4.77 -13.91 -20.48
C GLU A 300 5.73 -14.98 -19.95
N THR A 301 6.44 -14.68 -18.86
CA THR A 301 7.42 -15.59 -18.25
C THR A 301 6.74 -16.87 -17.72
N LEU A 302 5.55 -16.72 -17.15
CA LEU A 302 4.74 -17.83 -16.61
C LEU A 302 3.87 -18.52 -17.69
N SER A 303 4.07 -18.17 -18.97
CA SER A 303 3.36 -18.75 -20.12
C SER A 303 1.83 -18.56 -20.06
N LEU A 304 1.38 -17.49 -19.44
CA LEU A 304 -0.03 -17.10 -19.41
C LEU A 304 -0.32 -16.05 -20.49
N PRO A 305 -1.53 -16.07 -21.11
CA PRO A 305 -1.89 -15.06 -22.10
C PRO A 305 -1.87 -13.66 -21.48
N ALA A 306 -1.37 -12.67 -22.22
CA ALA A 306 -1.47 -11.28 -21.80
C ALA A 306 -2.96 -10.91 -21.62
N ALA A 307 -3.27 -10.02 -20.65
CA ALA A 307 -4.63 -9.53 -20.49
C ALA A 307 -5.05 -8.84 -21.79
N VAL A 308 -6.19 -9.22 -22.34
CA VAL A 308 -6.88 -8.41 -23.33
C VAL A 308 -7.52 -7.28 -22.53
N ASN A 309 -6.86 -6.11 -22.50
CA ASN A 309 -7.49 -4.91 -21.96
C ASN A 309 -8.70 -4.59 -22.86
N GLY A 310 -9.92 -4.74 -22.30
CA GLY A 310 -11.15 -4.24 -22.90
C GLY A 310 -11.21 -2.72 -22.76
#